data_0be593f7a7714f96c35ad6465fc2c1ab
#
_entry.id   0be593f7a7714f96c35ad6465fc2c1ab
#
_cell.length_a   1.000
_cell.length_b   1.000
_cell.length_c   1.000
_cell.angle_alpha   90.00
_cell.angle_beta   90.00
_cell.angle_gamma   90.00
#
_symmetry.space_group_name_H-M   'P 1'
#
loop_
_entity.id
_entity.type
_entity.pdbx_description
1 polymer ?
#
loop_
_entity_poly.entity_id
_entity_poly.type
_entity_poly.pdbx_seq_one_letter_code
_entity_poly.pdbx_strand_id
1 'polypeptide(L)'
;MFEQNTDATQSVDFYAQMDGSYENSKLFNCDYKIVVNGPFVSPCEEFVTVKGQTTLDLKATPFARISASAQVAGKKVTVTYRVIPTSSNYDVSEVYGYWNFAPGVDNGSANQAGKQTVNEKEGTIVFDLENDKNYKDNLYKIQGNGNKIYVRIGAKTEGVINYSTIIETIV
;
A
#
# COMPACT_ATOMS: atom_id res chain seq x y z
N MET A 1 9.30 10.61 -14.35
CA MET A 1 9.19 12.00 -14.86
C MET A 1 10.06 12.17 -16.07
N PHE A 2 9.59 12.91 -17.06
CA PHE A 2 10.33 13.20 -18.29
C PHE A 2 10.42 14.71 -18.46
N GLU A 3 11.62 15.25 -18.63
CA GLU A 3 11.81 16.65 -18.98
C GLU A 3 11.18 16.96 -20.33
N GLN A 4 10.59 18.14 -20.46
CA GLN A 4 9.98 18.61 -21.69
C GLN A 4 10.79 19.76 -22.27
N ASN A 5 10.83 19.84 -23.60
CA ASN A 5 11.55 20.91 -24.32
C ASN A 5 13.07 20.96 -24.00
N THR A 6 13.66 19.81 -23.69
CA THR A 6 15.11 19.63 -23.47
C THR A 6 15.62 18.47 -24.32
N ASP A 7 16.93 18.29 -24.38
CA ASP A 7 17.56 17.15 -25.06
C ASP A 7 17.59 15.86 -24.18
N ALA A 8 16.97 15.91 -23.00
CA ALA A 8 16.92 14.78 -22.08
C ALA A 8 16.05 13.64 -22.63
N THR A 9 16.63 12.47 -22.76
CA THR A 9 15.97 11.26 -23.27
C THR A 9 15.61 10.25 -22.19
N GLN A 10 16.08 10.47 -20.95
CA GLN A 10 15.89 9.56 -19.83
C GLN A 10 14.88 10.12 -18.83
N SER A 11 14.13 9.22 -18.19
CA SER A 11 13.24 9.58 -17.10
C SER A 11 14.02 9.74 -15.79
N VAL A 12 13.53 10.61 -14.92
CA VAL A 12 13.88 10.63 -13.50
C VAL A 12 12.80 9.84 -12.75
N ASP A 13 13.18 8.71 -12.19
CA ASP A 13 12.26 7.83 -11.48
C ASP A 13 12.37 8.05 -9.97
N PHE A 14 11.23 8.06 -9.29
CA PHE A 14 11.13 8.12 -7.83
C PHE A 14 9.85 7.43 -7.37
N TYR A 15 9.80 7.07 -6.09
CA TYR A 15 8.74 6.26 -5.52
C TYR A 15 7.94 7.07 -4.50
N ALA A 16 6.62 6.85 -4.49
CA ALA A 16 5.77 7.33 -3.42
C ALA A 16 6.00 6.53 -2.13
N GLN A 17 5.84 7.20 -1.00
CA GLN A 17 5.81 6.58 0.31
C GLN A 17 4.52 5.77 0.50
N MET A 18 4.42 5.01 1.60
CA MET A 18 3.23 4.18 1.88
C MET A 18 1.96 5.00 2.14
N ASP A 19 2.10 6.25 2.54
CA ASP A 19 1.01 7.22 2.72
C ASP A 19 0.62 7.96 1.43
N GLY A 20 1.32 7.68 0.32
CA GLY A 20 1.11 8.30 -0.98
C GLY A 20 1.89 9.61 -1.18
N SER A 21 2.59 10.12 -0.18
CA SER A 21 3.46 11.27 -0.33
C SER A 21 4.67 10.96 -1.21
N TYR A 22 5.19 11.97 -1.88
CA TYR A 22 6.42 11.86 -2.67
C TYR A 22 7.18 13.18 -2.66
N GLU A 23 8.50 13.10 -2.75
CA GLU A 23 9.38 14.26 -2.81
C GLU A 23 10.59 13.95 -3.70
N ASN A 24 11.00 14.95 -4.47
CA ASN A 24 12.26 14.91 -5.20
C ASN A 24 12.92 16.28 -5.17
N SER A 25 14.04 16.40 -4.46
CA SER A 25 14.81 17.65 -4.30
C SER A 25 15.91 17.84 -5.35
N LYS A 26 15.99 16.97 -6.36
CA LYS A 26 17.07 16.95 -7.37
C LYS A 26 16.59 17.26 -8.78
N LEU A 27 15.48 17.99 -8.90
CA LEU A 27 14.93 18.40 -10.19
C LEU A 27 15.44 19.77 -10.61
N PHE A 28 15.69 19.95 -11.89
CA PHE A 28 15.96 21.25 -12.47
C PHE A 28 14.68 22.04 -12.67
N ASN A 29 14.81 23.36 -12.75
CA ASN A 29 13.67 24.24 -13.09
C ASN A 29 13.35 24.09 -14.58
N CYS A 30 12.35 23.29 -14.91
CA CYS A 30 11.83 23.14 -16.27
C CYS A 30 10.43 22.52 -16.25
N ASP A 31 9.87 22.28 -17.43
CA ASP A 31 8.61 21.59 -17.60
C ASP A 31 8.83 20.07 -17.55
N TYR A 32 7.94 19.36 -16.88
CA TYR A 32 7.97 17.90 -16.77
C TYR A 32 6.64 17.28 -17.16
N LYS A 33 6.71 16.14 -17.86
CA LYS A 33 5.63 15.17 -17.93
C LYS A 33 5.83 14.12 -16.86
N ILE A 34 4.85 13.93 -15.98
CA ILE A 34 4.86 12.88 -14.95
C ILE A 34 3.98 11.74 -15.44
N VAL A 35 4.52 10.54 -15.38
CA VAL A 35 3.78 9.29 -15.63
C VAL A 35 3.79 8.48 -14.36
N VAL A 36 2.63 8.15 -13.84
CA VAL A 36 2.47 7.33 -12.64
C VAL A 36 2.28 5.88 -13.06
N ASN A 37 3.18 5.01 -12.60
CA ASN A 37 3.12 3.58 -12.80
C ASN A 37 2.73 2.90 -11.48
N GLY A 38 1.85 1.89 -11.55
CA GLY A 38 1.39 1.17 -10.37
C GLY A 38 0.06 0.46 -10.63
N PRO A 39 -0.64 0.04 -9.57
CA PRO A 39 -1.92 -0.63 -9.65
C PRO A 39 -3.08 0.35 -9.97
N PHE A 40 -2.92 1.10 -11.04
CA PHE A 40 -3.82 2.17 -11.45
C PHE A 40 -4.31 1.98 -12.87
N VAL A 41 -5.51 2.47 -13.14
CA VAL A 41 -6.08 2.56 -14.49
C VAL A 41 -5.26 3.55 -15.29
N SER A 42 -4.73 3.13 -16.43
CA SER A 42 -4.00 4.00 -17.36
C SER A 42 -4.94 4.82 -18.25
N PRO A 43 -4.52 6.01 -18.74
CA PRO A 43 -3.28 6.69 -18.34
C PRO A 43 -3.43 7.48 -17.04
N CYS A 44 -2.34 7.57 -16.26
CA CYS A 44 -2.23 8.52 -15.15
C CYS A 44 -1.00 9.40 -15.44
N GLU A 45 -1.26 10.54 -16.06
CA GLU A 45 -0.22 11.47 -16.54
C GLU A 45 -0.60 12.91 -16.17
N GLU A 46 0.41 13.69 -15.78
CA GLU A 46 0.24 15.11 -15.49
C GLU A 46 1.44 15.91 -16.02
N PHE A 47 1.22 17.18 -16.30
CA PHE A 47 2.26 18.12 -16.68
C PHE A 47 2.46 19.16 -15.58
N VAL A 48 3.71 19.49 -15.28
CA VAL A 48 4.04 20.47 -14.25
C VAL A 48 5.28 21.28 -14.65
N THR A 49 5.23 22.58 -14.39
CA THR A 49 6.40 23.45 -14.46
C THR A 49 7.04 23.53 -13.06
N VAL A 50 8.24 23.01 -12.93
CA VAL A 50 9.02 23.09 -11.68
C VAL A 50 9.77 24.42 -11.64
N LYS A 51 9.52 25.22 -10.60
CA LYS A 51 10.22 26.47 -10.28
C LYS A 51 10.43 26.57 -8.78
N GLY A 52 11.65 26.19 -8.33
CA GLY A 52 11.91 26.07 -6.88
C GLY A 52 11.01 25.04 -6.22
N GLN A 53 10.46 25.35 -5.04
CA GLN A 53 9.51 24.47 -4.36
C GLN A 53 8.19 24.46 -5.11
N THR A 54 7.80 23.30 -5.60
CA THR A 54 6.58 23.09 -6.37
C THR A 54 5.80 21.90 -5.77
N THR A 55 4.51 22.08 -5.55
CA THR A 55 3.62 21.02 -5.05
C THR A 55 2.67 20.59 -6.16
N LEU A 56 2.46 19.27 -6.28
CA LEU A 56 1.52 18.70 -7.25
C LEU A 56 0.82 17.48 -6.63
N ASP A 57 -0.50 17.50 -6.65
CA ASP A 57 -1.33 16.35 -6.29
C ASP A 57 -1.64 15.51 -7.54
N LEU A 58 -1.21 14.25 -7.55
CA LEU A 58 -1.49 13.32 -8.62
C LEU A 58 -2.74 12.50 -8.31
N LYS A 59 -3.69 12.45 -9.24
CA LYS A 59 -4.94 11.71 -9.10
C LYS A 59 -4.89 10.42 -9.90
N ALA A 60 -4.58 9.31 -9.24
CA ALA A 60 -4.61 7.99 -9.82
C ALA A 60 -5.88 7.23 -9.43
N THR A 61 -6.49 6.54 -10.39
CA THR A 61 -7.64 5.66 -10.14
C THR A 61 -7.13 4.25 -9.92
N PRO A 62 -7.24 3.65 -8.70
CA PRO A 62 -6.78 2.30 -8.46
C PRO A 62 -7.66 1.27 -9.20
N PHE A 63 -7.12 0.08 -9.49
CA PHE A 63 -7.93 -1.03 -10.04
C PHE A 63 -9.01 -1.49 -9.07
N ALA A 64 -8.71 -1.47 -7.77
CA ALA A 64 -9.68 -1.77 -6.73
C ALA A 64 -9.49 -0.85 -5.51
N ARG A 65 -10.61 -0.46 -4.89
CA ARG A 65 -10.64 0.25 -3.61
C ARG A 65 -10.91 -0.73 -2.48
N ILE A 66 -10.19 -0.57 -1.39
CA ILE A 66 -10.28 -1.48 -0.26
C ILE A 66 -10.63 -0.69 1.00
N SER A 67 -11.72 -1.07 1.64
CA SER A 67 -12.03 -0.66 3.01
C SER A 67 -11.73 -1.81 3.97
N ALA A 68 -11.15 -1.50 5.12
CA ALA A 68 -10.85 -2.49 6.14
C ALA A 68 -10.94 -1.88 7.54
N SER A 69 -11.29 -2.72 8.52
CA SER A 69 -11.26 -2.38 9.93
C SER A 69 -10.78 -3.59 10.73
N ALA A 70 -10.17 -3.37 11.89
CA ALA A 70 -9.69 -4.44 12.75
C ALA A 70 -10.33 -4.35 14.14
N GLN A 71 -10.61 -5.51 14.72
CA GLN A 71 -11.05 -5.68 16.10
C GLN A 71 -10.15 -6.70 16.78
N VAL A 72 -9.81 -6.46 18.05
CA VAL A 72 -8.97 -7.32 18.87
C VAL A 72 -9.77 -7.90 20.01
N ALA A 73 -9.69 -9.22 20.18
CA ALA A 73 -10.26 -9.94 21.30
C ALA A 73 -9.19 -10.91 21.84
N GLY A 74 -8.58 -10.56 22.96
CA GLY A 74 -7.39 -11.26 23.49
C GLY A 74 -6.23 -11.20 22.51
N LYS A 75 -5.77 -12.35 22.03
CA LYS A 75 -4.70 -12.46 21.02
C LYS A 75 -5.23 -12.79 19.61
N LYS A 76 -6.53 -12.56 19.37
CA LYS A 76 -7.14 -12.70 18.04
C LYS A 76 -7.42 -11.34 17.44
N VAL A 77 -6.91 -11.12 16.24
CA VAL A 77 -7.17 -9.91 15.45
C VAL A 77 -8.06 -10.29 14.28
N THR A 78 -9.29 -9.78 14.29
CA THR A 78 -10.27 -9.98 13.23
C THR A 78 -10.29 -8.74 12.34
N VAL A 79 -9.92 -8.92 11.08
CA VAL A 79 -9.93 -7.85 10.06
C VAL A 79 -11.14 -8.06 9.17
N THR A 80 -12.11 -7.15 9.23
CA THR A 80 -13.25 -7.11 8.31
C THR A 80 -12.86 -6.24 7.12
N TYR A 81 -13.13 -6.70 5.90
CA TYR A 81 -12.72 -6.00 4.69
C TYR A 81 -13.78 -6.08 3.59
N ARG A 82 -13.69 -5.11 2.68
CA ARG A 82 -14.44 -5.10 1.43
C ARG A 82 -13.58 -4.53 0.30
N VAL A 83 -13.54 -5.24 -0.83
CA VAL A 83 -12.82 -4.87 -2.05
C VAL A 83 -13.82 -4.55 -3.13
N ILE A 84 -13.72 -3.36 -3.71
CA ILE A 84 -14.61 -2.89 -4.79
C ILE A 84 -13.75 -2.62 -6.02
N PRO A 85 -13.80 -3.45 -7.07
CA PRO A 85 -13.17 -3.15 -8.35
C PRO A 85 -13.70 -1.84 -8.93
N THR A 86 -12.84 -1.06 -9.55
CA THR A 86 -13.23 0.22 -10.17
C THR A 86 -14.13 0.02 -11.39
N SER A 87 -13.97 -1.11 -12.08
CA SER A 87 -14.87 -1.55 -13.15
C SER A 87 -14.92 -3.06 -13.21
N SER A 88 -15.93 -3.60 -13.96
CA SER A 88 -16.05 -5.04 -14.24
C SER A 88 -14.89 -5.62 -15.05
N ASN A 89 -14.08 -4.79 -15.69
CA ASN A 89 -12.89 -5.22 -16.44
C ASN A 89 -11.71 -5.58 -15.55
N TYR A 90 -11.76 -5.21 -14.24
CA TYR A 90 -10.68 -5.47 -13.28
C TYR A 90 -11.12 -6.55 -12.30
N ASP A 91 -10.83 -7.81 -12.63
CA ASP A 91 -11.15 -8.91 -11.73
C ASP A 91 -10.11 -9.03 -10.61
N VAL A 92 -10.60 -9.19 -9.39
CA VAL A 92 -9.77 -9.43 -8.20
C VAL A 92 -9.54 -10.93 -8.09
N SER A 93 -8.34 -11.37 -8.38
CA SER A 93 -7.98 -12.79 -8.37
C SER A 93 -7.73 -13.35 -6.97
N GLU A 94 -7.18 -12.52 -6.07
CA GLU A 94 -6.83 -12.92 -4.71
C GLU A 94 -6.92 -11.72 -3.77
N VAL A 95 -7.31 -11.96 -2.53
CA VAL A 95 -7.26 -10.98 -1.43
C VAL A 95 -6.34 -11.50 -0.35
N TYR A 96 -5.49 -10.62 0.16
CA TYR A 96 -4.50 -10.94 1.17
C TYR A 96 -4.75 -10.13 2.43
N GLY A 97 -4.65 -10.79 3.58
CA GLY A 97 -4.47 -10.12 4.85
C GLY A 97 -3.02 -10.25 5.29
N TYR A 98 -2.45 -9.15 5.73
CA TYR A 98 -1.09 -9.10 6.28
C TYR A 98 -1.10 -8.55 7.69
N TRP A 99 -0.18 -9.03 8.53
CA TRP A 99 0.16 -8.36 9.77
C TRP A 99 1.68 -8.25 9.93
N ASN A 100 2.13 -7.24 10.68
CA ASN A 100 3.52 -7.05 11.05
C ASN A 100 3.62 -6.34 12.41
N PHE A 101 4.78 -6.44 13.07
CA PHE A 101 5.12 -5.71 14.29
C PHE A 101 5.78 -4.35 14.00
N ALA A 102 5.99 -4.00 12.73
CA ALA A 102 6.47 -2.72 12.25
C ALA A 102 5.45 -2.09 11.30
N PRO A 103 5.41 -0.75 11.16
CA PRO A 103 4.40 -0.06 10.35
C PRO A 103 4.48 -0.33 8.84
N GLY A 104 5.62 -0.82 8.32
CA GLY A 104 5.73 -1.26 6.93
C GLY A 104 5.01 -2.60 6.73
N VAL A 105 3.79 -2.59 6.16
CA VAL A 105 2.99 -3.79 5.92
C VAL A 105 2.59 -3.88 4.46
N ASP A 106 3.14 -4.88 3.75
CA ASP A 106 2.82 -5.18 2.35
C ASP A 106 3.19 -6.63 2.00
N ASN A 107 3.20 -6.96 0.69
CA ASN A 107 3.55 -8.30 0.21
C ASN A 107 5.07 -8.61 0.22
N GLY A 108 5.92 -7.66 0.56
CA GLY A 108 7.37 -7.88 0.70
C GLY A 108 7.67 -8.80 1.88
N SER A 109 8.59 -9.75 1.73
CA SER A 109 8.93 -10.72 2.78
C SER A 109 9.45 -10.08 4.08
N ALA A 110 10.05 -8.90 4.00
CA ALA A 110 10.51 -8.12 5.15
C ALA A 110 9.39 -7.30 5.82
N ASN A 111 8.26 -7.11 5.12
CA ASN A 111 7.16 -6.24 5.51
C ASN A 111 5.93 -7.01 5.99
N GLN A 112 6.06 -8.30 6.25
CA GLN A 112 4.99 -9.14 6.78
C GLN A 112 5.54 -10.14 7.79
N ALA A 113 4.93 -10.21 8.96
CA ALA A 113 5.16 -11.28 9.93
C ALA A 113 4.17 -12.43 9.72
N GLY A 114 2.99 -12.14 9.18
CA GLY A 114 2.02 -13.16 8.77
C GLY A 114 1.18 -12.71 7.59
N LYS A 115 0.76 -13.72 6.81
CA LYS A 115 -0.06 -13.55 5.60
C LYS A 115 -1.14 -14.62 5.55
N GLN A 116 -2.33 -14.23 5.15
CA GLN A 116 -3.42 -15.13 4.76
C GLN A 116 -3.94 -14.74 3.38
N THR A 117 -4.39 -15.72 2.61
CA THR A 117 -4.95 -15.53 1.27
C THR A 117 -6.38 -16.05 1.25
N VAL A 118 -7.28 -15.28 0.67
CA VAL A 118 -8.68 -15.63 0.44
C VAL A 118 -9.09 -15.20 -0.98
N ASN A 119 -10.21 -15.72 -1.48
CA ASN A 119 -10.70 -15.38 -2.83
C ASN A 119 -11.92 -14.45 -2.80
N GLU A 120 -12.57 -14.34 -1.65
CA GLU A 120 -13.76 -13.52 -1.47
C GLU A 120 -13.38 -12.03 -1.47
N LYS A 121 -14.22 -11.22 -2.14
CA LYS A 121 -14.02 -9.75 -2.22
C LYS A 121 -14.49 -9.02 -0.95
N GLU A 122 -15.20 -9.70 -0.07
CA GLU A 122 -15.62 -9.18 1.24
C GLU A 122 -15.69 -10.32 2.26
N GLY A 123 -15.42 -9.98 3.52
CA GLY A 123 -15.43 -10.97 4.59
C GLY A 123 -14.55 -10.58 5.77
N THR A 124 -14.04 -11.61 6.45
CA THR A 124 -13.15 -11.46 7.58
C THR A 124 -11.91 -12.35 7.45
N ILE A 125 -10.76 -11.81 7.88
CA ILE A 125 -9.52 -12.55 8.06
C ILE A 125 -9.18 -12.51 9.55
N VAL A 126 -8.85 -13.67 10.14
CA VAL A 126 -8.54 -13.76 11.57
C VAL A 126 -7.07 -14.18 11.74
N PHE A 127 -6.30 -13.36 12.43
CA PHE A 127 -4.95 -13.69 12.87
C PHE A 127 -5.00 -14.17 14.33
N ASP A 128 -4.72 -15.45 14.56
CA ASP A 128 -4.59 -16.04 15.90
C ASP A 128 -3.13 -15.91 16.35
N LEU A 129 -2.82 -14.78 16.98
CA LEU A 129 -1.47 -14.46 17.41
C LEU A 129 -0.96 -15.36 18.55
N GLU A 130 -1.86 -15.94 19.34
CA GLU A 130 -1.49 -16.86 20.42
C GLU A 130 -0.78 -18.11 19.87
N ASN A 131 -1.18 -18.56 18.66
CA ASN A 131 -0.61 -19.71 18.00
C ASN A 131 0.41 -19.34 16.89
N ASP A 132 0.62 -18.05 16.64
CA ASP A 132 1.54 -17.57 15.61
C ASP A 132 2.99 -17.58 16.11
N LYS A 133 3.87 -18.29 15.39
CA LYS A 133 5.29 -18.37 15.72
C LYS A 133 5.99 -17.02 15.60
N ASN A 134 5.70 -16.24 14.56
CA ASN A 134 6.34 -14.93 14.36
C ASN A 134 5.93 -13.94 15.45
N TYR A 135 4.70 -14.02 15.95
CA TYR A 135 4.26 -13.23 17.09
C TYR A 135 5.09 -13.58 18.35
N LYS A 136 5.22 -14.88 18.67
CA LYS A 136 5.97 -15.36 19.83
C LYS A 136 7.46 -14.97 19.77
N ASP A 137 8.08 -15.18 18.62
CA ASP A 137 9.51 -14.88 18.41
C ASP A 137 9.82 -13.37 18.48
N ASN A 138 8.84 -12.51 18.17
CA ASN A 138 9.01 -11.06 18.19
C ASN A 138 8.23 -10.35 19.30
N LEU A 139 7.73 -11.09 20.30
CA LEU A 139 6.94 -10.54 21.39
C LEU A 139 7.65 -9.37 22.11
N TYR A 140 8.96 -9.46 22.31
CA TYR A 140 9.75 -8.40 22.92
C TYR A 140 9.73 -7.08 22.13
N LYS A 141 9.71 -7.14 20.80
CA LYS A 141 9.58 -5.95 19.92
C LYS A 141 8.20 -5.35 20.03
N ILE A 142 7.17 -6.21 20.02
CA ILE A 142 5.77 -5.81 20.13
C ILE A 142 5.52 -5.12 21.47
N GLN A 143 5.99 -5.72 22.58
CA GLN A 143 5.90 -5.12 23.91
C GLN A 143 6.68 -3.80 24.02
N GLY A 144 7.89 -3.75 23.47
CA GLY A 144 8.70 -2.54 23.41
C GLY A 144 8.06 -1.41 22.60
N ASN A 145 7.16 -1.73 21.67
CA ASN A 145 6.37 -0.78 20.88
C ASN A 145 4.92 -0.59 21.41
N GLY A 146 4.70 -0.80 22.72
CA GLY A 146 3.40 -0.59 23.35
C GLY A 146 2.33 -1.61 22.93
N ASN A 147 2.70 -2.84 22.66
CA ASN A 147 1.85 -3.93 22.17
C ASN A 147 1.17 -3.64 20.81
N LYS A 148 1.77 -2.78 20.01
CA LYS A 148 1.24 -2.43 18.70
C LYS A 148 1.60 -3.46 17.64
N ILE A 149 0.63 -3.78 16.81
CA ILE A 149 0.81 -4.44 15.54
C ILE A 149 0.09 -3.67 14.44
N TYR A 150 0.44 -3.97 13.22
CA TYR A 150 -0.08 -3.31 12.03
C TYR A 150 -0.67 -4.35 11.10
N VAL A 151 -1.87 -4.09 10.60
CA VAL A 151 -2.54 -4.97 9.65
C VAL A 151 -2.92 -4.22 8.38
N ARG A 152 -2.97 -4.93 7.26
CA ARG A 152 -3.29 -4.37 5.96
C ARG A 152 -3.95 -5.41 5.08
N ILE A 153 -4.87 -4.98 4.22
CA ILE A 153 -5.48 -5.81 3.19
C ILE A 153 -4.90 -5.43 1.83
N GLY A 154 -4.57 -6.44 1.03
CA GLY A 154 -4.16 -6.29 -0.36
C GLY A 154 -5.14 -7.02 -1.29
N ALA A 155 -5.42 -6.44 -2.45
CA ALA A 155 -6.23 -7.07 -3.49
C ALA A 155 -5.43 -7.12 -4.79
N LYS A 156 -5.24 -8.33 -5.33
CA LYS A 156 -4.48 -8.55 -6.56
C LYS A 156 -5.39 -8.46 -7.77
N THR A 157 -5.05 -7.56 -8.67
CA THR A 157 -5.74 -7.30 -9.92
C THR A 157 -4.71 -7.09 -11.01
N GLU A 158 -4.86 -7.69 -12.18
CA GLU A 158 -3.91 -7.56 -13.30
C GLU A 158 -2.44 -7.86 -12.91
N GLY A 159 -2.25 -8.79 -11.97
CA GLY A 159 -0.91 -9.16 -11.50
C GLY A 159 -0.26 -8.21 -10.49
N VAL A 160 -0.88 -7.07 -10.18
CA VAL A 160 -0.42 -6.08 -9.21
C VAL A 160 -1.36 -6.00 -8.01
N ILE A 161 -0.92 -5.40 -6.89
CA ILE A 161 -1.69 -5.37 -5.64
C ILE A 161 -2.03 -3.93 -5.27
N ASN A 162 -3.34 -3.64 -5.16
CA ASN A 162 -3.82 -2.47 -4.43
C ASN A 162 -3.87 -2.77 -2.94
N TYR A 163 -3.62 -1.78 -2.11
CA TYR A 163 -3.62 -1.93 -0.65
C TYR A 163 -4.63 -1.01 0.03
N SER A 164 -5.18 -1.46 1.15
CA SER A 164 -5.89 -0.58 2.09
C SER A 164 -4.91 0.38 2.77
N THR A 165 -5.42 1.34 3.52
CA THR A 165 -4.64 2.00 4.57
C THR A 165 -4.14 0.97 5.59
N ILE A 166 -3.02 1.27 6.24
CA ILE A 166 -2.50 0.47 7.35
C ILE A 166 -3.36 0.74 8.58
N ILE A 167 -3.73 -0.33 9.29
CA ILE A 167 -4.48 -0.25 10.54
C ILE A 167 -3.52 -0.60 11.67
N GLU A 168 -3.25 0.35 12.54
CA GLU A 168 -2.55 0.13 13.81
C GLU A 168 -3.55 -0.41 14.84
N THR A 169 -3.17 -1.44 15.59
CA THR A 169 -3.99 -1.99 16.68
C THR A 169 -3.11 -2.48 17.83
N ILE A 170 -3.69 -2.56 19.03
CA ILE A 170 -3.01 -2.99 20.27
C ILE A 170 -3.50 -4.40 20.63
N VAL A 171 -2.57 -5.32 20.93
CA VAL A 171 -2.83 -6.74 21.22
C VAL A 171 -2.31 -7.17 22.58
#